data_fa0e2374c6b22a03c36143045e6d9949
#
_entry.id   fa0e2374c6b22a03c36143045e6d9949
#
_cell.length_a   1.000
_cell.length_b   1.000
_cell.length_c   1.000
_cell.angle_alpha   90.00
_cell.angle_beta   90.00
_cell.angle_gamma   90.00
#
_symmetry.space_group_name_H-M   'P 1'
#
loop_
_entity.id
_entity.type
_entity.pdbx_description
1 polymer ?
#
loop_
_entity_poly.entity_id
_entity_poly.type
_entity_poly.pdbx_seq_one_letter_code
_entity_poly.pdbx_strand_id
1 'polypeptide(L)'
;MVKLFTHTDLDGIGCEILAKIAFGKDVDVTNSEVSDINKNIKEFLDNPKNNGIYDKIYITDISVNKENAERLSNRPEKVQLLDHHGTALWLNQYPWAHVRVKDKETGILTSGTELMYKNLEKEGLFKSLDNKHSEQLKQFTEAVRDYDTYRFDKMGEDGKLSRDLNDLMFIKGSIPFKNDVYNQLNIGAFPFFSEADRAMLDMSHKKLENYIKDKNENIEVFTINGYKGGLVYAEQNFSELGNKLCEMNPKLDFIAMVEPTKGFVSIRSRKDDIDVGKDIAVPLGGGGHAKSAGAPLKDEMKLLFRNALEDAVSAGATIRNGHLMEVDFSKKSKFFNPETGQLTISAGITAIDGIFKKNEVDLQNRLKIKSVVIESDIKEIPNGLFANCKNLEAVKFNDSLEKIEGEAFLGCERLQGISLPDSLKNIDNYAFAFCKNLSGMDMSNELYEKLISENKLGDIFMETNLDMHEFMKEKEQEIKDSEIENPDIDDIEQE
;
A
#
# COMPACT_ATOMS: atom_id res chain seq x y z
N MET A 1 27.37 -19.41 23.94
CA MET A 1 26.42 -18.94 22.91
C MET A 1 25.99 -17.52 23.22
N VAL A 2 25.58 -16.77 22.19
CA VAL A 2 25.04 -15.41 22.32
C VAL A 2 23.55 -15.42 22.05
N LYS A 3 22.74 -14.74 22.86
CA LYS A 3 21.34 -14.46 22.59
C LYS A 3 21.19 -13.03 22.10
N LEU A 4 20.50 -12.84 20.99
CA LEU A 4 20.15 -11.53 20.46
C LEU A 4 18.61 -11.38 20.40
N PHE A 5 18.11 -10.33 21.01
CA PHE A 5 16.77 -9.80 20.79
C PHE A 5 16.90 -8.50 19.99
N THR A 6 16.18 -8.38 18.88
CA THR A 6 16.28 -7.20 18.01
C THR A 6 14.93 -6.92 17.33
N HIS A 7 14.76 -5.72 16.79
CA HIS A 7 13.55 -5.33 16.08
C HIS A 7 13.42 -6.07 14.73
N THR A 8 12.30 -5.92 14.06
CA THR A 8 11.94 -6.63 12.80
C THR A 8 12.21 -5.79 11.55
N ASP A 9 12.49 -4.50 11.69
CA ASP A 9 12.78 -3.57 10.59
C ASP A 9 14.24 -3.68 10.09
N LEU A 10 14.64 -2.79 9.18
CA LEU A 10 15.97 -2.82 8.58
C LEU A 10 17.07 -2.64 9.61
N ASP A 11 16.87 -1.79 10.63
CA ASP A 11 17.87 -1.53 11.66
C ASP A 11 18.05 -2.76 12.57
N GLY A 12 16.95 -3.37 13.02
CA GLY A 12 17.02 -4.61 13.77
C GLY A 12 17.59 -5.80 12.97
N ILE A 13 17.27 -5.91 11.69
CA ILE A 13 17.84 -6.92 10.78
C ILE A 13 19.34 -6.65 10.57
N GLY A 14 19.78 -5.40 10.51
CA GLY A 14 21.18 -5.01 10.46
C GLY A 14 21.95 -5.50 11.69
N CYS A 15 21.38 -5.34 12.88
CA CYS A 15 21.94 -5.90 14.11
C CYS A 15 22.10 -7.43 14.04
N GLU A 16 21.11 -8.16 13.50
CA GLU A 16 21.19 -9.60 13.33
C GLU A 16 22.32 -10.01 12.36
N ILE A 17 22.46 -9.31 11.22
CA ILE A 17 23.51 -9.58 10.23
C ILE A 17 24.88 -9.38 10.87
N LEU A 18 25.10 -8.26 11.60
CA LEU A 18 26.35 -7.99 12.31
C LEU A 18 26.68 -9.07 13.36
N ALA A 19 25.68 -9.51 14.12
CA ALA A 19 25.83 -10.57 15.10
C ALA A 19 26.23 -11.90 14.44
N LYS A 20 25.63 -12.23 13.30
CA LYS A 20 25.98 -13.45 12.54
C LYS A 20 27.40 -13.38 11.96
N ILE A 21 27.87 -12.22 11.54
CA ILE A 21 29.26 -12.03 11.08
C ILE A 21 30.21 -12.19 12.25
N ALA A 22 29.88 -11.66 13.44
CA ALA A 22 30.74 -11.69 14.63
C ALA A 22 30.78 -13.06 15.29
N PHE A 23 29.68 -13.77 15.39
CA PHE A 23 29.51 -14.97 16.21
C PHE A 23 29.20 -16.25 15.41
N GLY A 24 28.98 -16.13 14.11
CA GLY A 24 28.66 -17.26 13.25
C GLY A 24 27.38 -18.02 13.67
N LYS A 25 27.56 -19.32 13.93
CA LYS A 25 26.47 -20.21 14.37
C LYS A 25 26.19 -20.12 15.87
N ASP A 26 27.03 -19.41 16.63
CA ASP A 26 26.90 -19.30 18.09
C ASP A 26 25.93 -18.19 18.53
N VAL A 27 25.22 -17.56 17.59
CA VAL A 27 24.16 -16.57 17.88
C VAL A 27 22.77 -17.16 17.66
N ASP A 28 21.92 -17.06 18.66
CA ASP A 28 20.50 -17.37 18.65
C ASP A 28 19.71 -16.05 18.63
N VAL A 29 18.92 -15.81 17.59
CA VAL A 29 18.23 -14.55 17.33
C VAL A 29 16.72 -14.68 17.53
N THR A 30 16.14 -13.70 18.20
CA THR A 30 14.68 -13.48 18.28
C THR A 30 14.38 -12.08 17.80
N ASN A 31 13.77 -11.96 16.62
CA ASN A 31 13.22 -10.71 16.14
C ASN A 31 11.87 -10.46 16.85
N SER A 32 11.62 -9.24 17.27
CA SER A 32 10.45 -8.89 18.10
C SER A 32 9.88 -7.55 17.67
N GLU A 33 8.56 -7.47 17.60
CA GLU A 33 7.85 -6.20 17.56
C GLU A 33 7.87 -5.53 18.95
N VAL A 34 7.65 -4.22 18.99
CA VAL A 34 7.58 -3.44 20.24
C VAL A 34 6.52 -4.00 21.20
N SER A 35 5.41 -4.54 20.68
CA SER A 35 4.35 -5.21 21.46
C SER A 35 4.81 -6.49 22.14
N ASP A 36 5.79 -7.21 21.56
CA ASP A 36 6.11 -8.59 21.92
C ASP A 36 7.43 -8.74 22.68
N ILE A 37 8.33 -7.74 22.57
CA ILE A 37 9.66 -7.83 23.19
C ILE A 37 9.63 -8.18 24.68
N ASN A 38 8.73 -7.55 25.41
CA ASN A 38 8.64 -7.77 26.87
C ASN A 38 8.16 -9.18 27.23
N LYS A 39 7.27 -9.74 26.43
CA LYS A 39 6.84 -11.12 26.54
C LYS A 39 7.97 -12.08 26.20
N ASN A 40 8.66 -11.86 25.08
CA ASN A 40 9.73 -12.71 24.61
C ASN A 40 10.90 -12.76 25.61
N ILE A 41 11.28 -11.61 26.17
CA ILE A 41 12.32 -11.55 27.23
C ILE A 41 11.86 -12.25 28.51
N LYS A 42 10.60 -12.05 28.93
CA LYS A 42 10.06 -12.73 30.10
C LYS A 42 10.10 -14.24 29.93
N GLU A 43 9.62 -14.77 28.82
CA GLU A 43 9.64 -16.20 28.50
C GLU A 43 11.07 -16.76 28.47
N PHE A 44 11.99 -16.01 27.89
CA PHE A 44 13.41 -16.38 27.88
C PHE A 44 14.00 -16.45 29.29
N LEU A 45 13.74 -15.46 30.14
CA LEU A 45 14.24 -15.41 31.53
C LEU A 45 13.56 -16.43 32.44
N ASP A 46 12.32 -16.80 32.18
CA ASP A 46 11.55 -17.81 32.94
C ASP A 46 11.98 -19.24 32.60
N ASN A 47 12.62 -19.47 31.46
CA ASN A 47 13.04 -20.79 31.03
C ASN A 47 14.37 -21.21 31.70
N PRO A 48 14.34 -22.17 32.64
CA PRO A 48 15.54 -22.59 33.36
C PRO A 48 16.60 -23.25 32.45
N LYS A 49 16.20 -23.76 31.26
CA LYS A 49 17.12 -24.32 30.29
C LYS A 49 18.07 -23.28 29.72
N ASN A 50 17.70 -22.00 29.74
CA ASN A 50 18.55 -20.91 29.25
C ASN A 50 19.68 -20.53 30.24
N ASN A 51 19.59 -21.01 31.50
CA ASN A 51 20.62 -20.78 32.50
C ASN A 51 21.89 -21.55 32.13
N GLY A 52 22.99 -20.80 31.92
CA GLY A 52 24.32 -21.40 31.60
C GLY A 52 24.57 -21.69 30.11
N ILE A 53 23.55 -21.56 29.24
CA ILE A 53 23.74 -21.73 27.80
C ILE A 53 24.32 -20.46 27.17
N TYR A 54 23.82 -19.28 27.59
CA TYR A 54 24.19 -18.02 27.00
C TYR A 54 25.21 -17.26 27.87
N ASP A 55 26.31 -16.90 27.25
CA ASP A 55 27.39 -16.13 27.85
C ASP A 55 27.12 -14.63 27.74
N LYS A 56 26.39 -14.21 26.69
CA LYS A 56 26.03 -12.83 26.41
C LYS A 56 24.58 -12.76 25.88
N ILE A 57 23.88 -11.69 26.27
CA ILE A 57 22.54 -11.35 25.84
C ILE A 57 22.57 -9.93 25.29
N TYR A 58 22.35 -9.77 23.99
CA TYR A 58 22.16 -8.48 23.35
C TYR A 58 20.68 -8.17 23.19
N ILE A 59 20.33 -6.92 23.42
CA ILE A 59 19.02 -6.34 23.12
C ILE A 59 19.31 -5.09 22.30
N THR A 60 18.92 -5.09 21.00
CA THR A 60 19.33 -4.04 20.08
C THR A 60 18.15 -3.46 19.34
N ASP A 61 18.18 -2.13 19.14
CA ASP A 61 17.16 -1.40 18.37
C ASP A 61 15.72 -1.57 18.91
N ILE A 62 15.60 -1.94 20.16
CA ILE A 62 14.34 -2.11 20.86
C ILE A 62 14.58 -2.05 22.36
N SER A 63 13.65 -1.50 23.12
CA SER A 63 13.79 -1.35 24.57
C SER A 63 12.83 -2.22 25.37
N VAL A 64 13.14 -2.39 26.64
CA VAL A 64 12.38 -3.22 27.58
C VAL A 64 11.63 -2.35 28.59
N ASN A 65 10.58 -2.90 29.20
CA ASN A 65 9.89 -2.26 30.30
C ASN A 65 10.68 -2.38 31.63
N LYS A 66 10.20 -1.66 32.66
CA LYS A 66 10.88 -1.60 33.96
C LYS A 66 11.01 -2.96 34.62
N GLU A 67 9.95 -3.81 34.56
CA GLU A 67 9.95 -5.16 35.13
C GLU A 67 11.09 -6.01 34.55
N ASN A 68 11.19 -6.05 33.22
CA ASN A 68 12.26 -6.82 32.58
C ASN A 68 13.64 -6.19 32.78
N ALA A 69 13.75 -4.86 32.85
CA ALA A 69 15.02 -4.20 33.17
C ALA A 69 15.53 -4.58 34.55
N GLU A 70 14.69 -4.62 35.57
CA GLU A 70 15.02 -5.07 36.92
C GLU A 70 15.47 -6.55 36.92
N ARG A 71 14.78 -7.42 36.19
CA ARG A 71 15.14 -8.85 36.07
C ARG A 71 16.49 -9.06 35.34
N LEU A 72 16.73 -8.33 34.27
CA LEU A 72 18.01 -8.35 33.51
C LEU A 72 19.17 -7.86 34.37
N SER A 73 18.95 -6.95 35.32
CA SER A 73 19.93 -6.42 36.25
C SER A 73 20.43 -7.45 37.26
N ASN A 74 19.84 -8.63 37.35
CA ASN A 74 20.38 -9.75 38.10
C ASN A 74 21.60 -10.44 37.43
N ARG A 75 21.88 -10.07 36.16
CA ARG A 75 22.99 -10.63 35.34
C ARG A 75 23.67 -9.52 34.51
N PRO A 76 24.06 -8.40 35.12
CA PRO A 76 24.49 -7.21 34.41
C PRO A 76 25.73 -7.44 33.53
N GLU A 77 26.60 -8.38 33.90
CA GLU A 77 27.78 -8.75 33.13
C GLU A 77 27.49 -9.49 31.82
N LYS A 78 26.31 -10.11 31.72
CA LYS A 78 25.89 -10.86 30.54
C LYS A 78 25.01 -10.05 29.58
N VAL A 79 24.42 -8.96 30.05
CA VAL A 79 23.46 -8.18 29.26
C VAL A 79 24.12 -6.96 28.64
N GLN A 80 23.78 -6.68 27.40
CA GLN A 80 24.09 -5.44 26.70
C GLN A 80 22.86 -4.96 25.92
N LEU A 81 22.30 -3.83 26.33
CA LEU A 81 21.27 -3.16 25.53
C LEU A 81 21.91 -2.01 24.75
N LEU A 82 21.63 -1.97 23.44
CA LEU A 82 22.10 -0.97 22.50
C LEU A 82 20.90 -0.40 21.75
N ASP A 83 20.47 0.80 22.12
CA ASP A 83 19.27 1.41 21.57
C ASP A 83 19.47 2.90 21.28
N HIS A 84 18.71 3.45 20.38
CA HIS A 84 18.81 4.85 19.98
C HIS A 84 17.51 5.65 20.19
N HIS A 85 16.45 5.02 20.64
CA HIS A 85 15.15 5.66 20.84
C HIS A 85 15.15 6.60 22.05
N GLY A 86 14.72 7.85 21.86
CA GLY A 86 14.67 8.85 22.92
C GLY A 86 13.81 8.45 24.13
N THR A 87 12.76 7.66 23.90
CA THR A 87 11.87 7.12 24.94
C THR A 87 12.57 6.09 25.85
N ALA A 88 13.69 5.52 25.41
CA ALA A 88 14.46 4.51 26.14
C ALA A 88 15.61 5.10 26.98
N LEU A 89 15.86 6.42 26.95
CA LEU A 89 16.97 7.08 27.65
C LEU A 89 17.02 6.78 29.17
N TRP A 90 15.87 6.52 29.78
CA TRP A 90 15.78 6.14 31.19
C TRP A 90 16.53 4.83 31.53
N LEU A 91 16.74 3.95 30.54
CA LEU A 91 17.51 2.71 30.73
C LEU A 91 19.00 2.97 30.99
N ASN A 92 19.55 4.15 30.66
CA ASN A 92 20.93 4.49 30.91
C ASN A 92 21.30 4.54 32.42
N GLN A 93 20.34 4.43 33.33
CA GLN A 93 20.60 4.22 34.75
C GLN A 93 21.20 2.83 35.05
N TYR A 94 21.04 1.88 34.13
CA TYR A 94 21.59 0.53 34.27
C TYR A 94 22.95 0.41 33.57
N PRO A 95 23.98 -0.20 34.19
CA PRO A 95 25.32 -0.26 33.61
C PRO A 95 25.43 -1.12 32.34
N TRP A 96 24.46 -1.98 32.11
CA TRP A 96 24.34 -2.84 30.94
C TRP A 96 23.59 -2.20 29.74
N ALA A 97 23.00 -1.05 29.94
CA ALA A 97 22.24 -0.36 28.89
C ALA A 97 23.05 0.83 28.34
N HIS A 98 23.01 0.97 27.03
CA HIS A 98 23.63 2.06 26.31
C HIS A 98 22.65 2.61 25.25
N VAL A 99 21.88 3.60 25.68
CA VAL A 99 20.92 4.30 24.80
C VAL A 99 21.54 5.62 24.36
N ARG A 100 21.68 5.79 23.04
CA ARG A 100 22.29 6.98 22.45
C ARG A 100 21.54 7.46 21.22
N VAL A 101 20.85 8.58 21.30
CA VAL A 101 20.08 9.17 20.21
C VAL A 101 20.95 9.83 19.15
N LYS A 102 22.07 10.46 19.58
CA LYS A 102 23.01 11.16 18.70
C LYS A 102 24.43 10.77 19.03
N ASP A 103 25.23 10.63 18.01
CA ASP A 103 26.67 10.51 18.18
C ASP A 103 27.26 11.81 18.77
N LYS A 104 28.14 11.69 19.76
CA LYS A 104 28.67 12.84 20.52
C LYS A 104 29.67 13.70 19.72
N GLU A 105 30.37 13.07 18.76
CA GLU A 105 31.41 13.74 17.99
C GLU A 105 30.83 14.41 16.74
N THR A 106 29.97 13.68 16.05
CA THR A 106 29.39 14.14 14.76
C THR A 106 28.05 14.86 14.90
N GLY A 107 27.36 14.68 16.04
CA GLY A 107 25.99 15.20 16.23
C GLY A 107 24.92 14.51 15.36
N ILE A 108 25.32 13.48 14.58
CA ILE A 108 24.43 12.72 13.70
C ILE A 108 23.57 11.79 14.56
N LEU A 109 22.32 11.58 14.16
CA LEU A 109 21.45 10.56 14.77
C LEU A 109 22.07 9.17 14.57
N THR A 110 22.01 8.34 15.60
CA THR A 110 22.52 6.95 15.59
C THR A 110 21.39 5.97 15.26
N SER A 111 21.74 4.73 15.00
CA SER A 111 20.85 3.59 14.86
C SER A 111 21.29 2.42 15.72
N GLY A 112 20.41 1.44 15.94
CA GLY A 112 20.75 0.21 16.67
C GLY A 112 21.90 -0.56 16.00
N THR A 113 21.86 -0.67 14.66
CA THR A 113 22.93 -1.29 13.84
C THR A 113 24.27 -0.57 14.04
N GLU A 114 24.30 0.77 14.03
CA GLU A 114 25.53 1.53 14.25
C GLU A 114 26.09 1.30 15.67
N LEU A 115 25.22 1.31 16.66
CA LEU A 115 25.62 1.05 18.04
C LEU A 115 26.14 -0.38 18.22
N MET A 116 25.50 -1.36 17.58
CA MET A 116 25.94 -2.75 17.57
C MET A 116 27.31 -2.89 16.89
N TYR A 117 27.50 -2.28 15.71
CA TYR A 117 28.77 -2.28 14.99
C TYR A 117 29.92 -1.74 15.88
N LYS A 118 29.74 -0.53 16.43
CA LYS A 118 30.75 0.11 17.30
C LYS A 118 31.08 -0.73 18.55
N ASN A 119 30.07 -1.40 19.11
CA ASN A 119 30.27 -2.29 20.25
C ASN A 119 31.10 -3.53 19.88
N LEU A 120 30.72 -4.23 18.79
CA LEU A 120 31.42 -5.43 18.33
C LEU A 120 32.86 -5.11 17.86
N GLU A 121 33.08 -3.97 17.21
CA GLU A 121 34.38 -3.46 16.81
C GLU A 121 35.26 -3.21 18.03
N LYS A 122 34.74 -2.54 19.07
CA LYS A 122 35.41 -2.29 20.33
C LYS A 122 35.78 -3.59 21.06
N GLU A 123 34.91 -4.60 21.01
CA GLU A 123 35.18 -5.94 21.54
C GLU A 123 36.23 -6.72 20.72
N GLY A 124 36.60 -6.18 19.55
CA GLY A 124 37.62 -6.75 18.66
C GLY A 124 37.14 -7.92 17.81
N LEU A 125 35.85 -8.11 17.68
CA LEU A 125 35.23 -9.23 16.94
C LEU A 125 35.39 -9.12 15.41
N PHE A 126 35.74 -7.94 14.91
CA PHE A 126 36.01 -7.69 13.49
C PHE A 126 37.52 -7.58 13.15
N LYS A 127 38.42 -7.80 14.10
CA LYS A 127 39.89 -7.68 13.89
C LYS A 127 40.47 -8.65 12.86
N SER A 128 39.80 -9.78 12.62
CA SER A 128 40.23 -10.77 11.63
C SER A 128 39.79 -10.44 10.22
N LEU A 129 38.94 -9.43 10.03
CA LEU A 129 38.46 -9.00 8.71
C LEU A 129 39.61 -8.21 8.02
N ASP A 130 39.77 -8.45 6.71
CA ASP A 130 40.63 -7.59 5.90
C ASP A 130 40.00 -6.20 5.67
N ASN A 131 40.79 -5.29 5.11
CA ASN A 131 40.36 -3.90 4.90
C ASN A 131 39.12 -3.78 4.05
N LYS A 132 38.97 -4.65 3.02
CA LYS A 132 37.81 -4.62 2.13
C LYS A 132 36.53 -5.02 2.84
N HIS A 133 36.57 -6.11 3.62
CA HIS A 133 35.41 -6.56 4.40
C HIS A 133 35.03 -5.53 5.47
N SER A 134 36.03 -4.94 6.14
CA SER A 134 35.78 -3.90 7.15
C SER A 134 35.16 -2.66 6.57
N GLU A 135 35.60 -2.20 5.39
CA GLU A 135 34.99 -1.05 4.68
C GLU A 135 33.56 -1.31 4.25
N GLN A 136 33.29 -2.50 3.71
CA GLN A 136 31.93 -2.88 3.30
C GLN A 136 30.99 -3.04 4.49
N LEU A 137 31.46 -3.57 5.60
CA LEU A 137 30.68 -3.69 6.82
C LEU A 137 30.32 -2.31 7.38
N LYS A 138 31.26 -1.36 7.31
CA LYS A 138 31.02 0.04 7.67
C LYS A 138 30.02 0.68 6.72
N GLN A 139 30.18 0.50 5.40
CA GLN A 139 29.25 1.01 4.40
C GLN A 139 27.82 0.50 4.62
N PHE A 140 27.67 -0.80 4.89
CA PHE A 140 26.37 -1.38 5.25
C PHE A 140 25.78 -0.72 6.50
N THR A 141 26.56 -0.58 7.56
CA THR A 141 26.14 0.04 8.83
C THR A 141 25.68 1.49 8.63
N GLU A 142 26.44 2.26 7.85
CA GLU A 142 26.11 3.65 7.54
C GLU A 142 24.83 3.75 6.69
N ALA A 143 24.67 2.87 5.70
CA ALA A 143 23.46 2.85 4.88
C ALA A 143 22.20 2.52 5.69
N VAL A 144 22.26 1.56 6.61
CA VAL A 144 21.16 1.23 7.52
C VAL A 144 20.82 2.43 8.43
N ARG A 145 21.84 3.05 9.07
CA ARG A 145 21.66 4.25 9.89
C ARG A 145 21.03 5.39 9.12
N ASP A 146 21.51 5.65 7.92
CA ASP A 146 21.04 6.78 7.11
C ASP A 146 19.60 6.57 6.65
N TYR A 147 19.15 5.32 6.47
CA TYR A 147 17.73 5.00 6.27
C TYR A 147 16.90 5.24 7.53
N ASP A 148 17.29 4.64 8.64
CA ASP A 148 16.56 4.69 9.90
C ASP A 148 16.36 6.13 10.43
N THR A 149 17.39 6.95 10.28
CA THR A 149 17.38 8.36 10.70
C THR A 149 16.77 9.30 9.64
N TYR A 150 16.23 8.75 8.53
CA TYR A 150 15.70 9.50 7.40
C TYR A 150 16.68 10.50 6.76
N ARG A 151 17.98 10.24 6.93
CA ARG A 151 19.05 11.09 6.43
C ARG A 151 19.26 10.91 4.93
N PHE A 152 19.02 9.72 4.42
CA PHE A 152 19.16 9.35 3.00
C PHE A 152 18.40 10.28 2.07
N ASP A 153 17.25 10.82 2.48
CA ASP A 153 16.40 11.71 1.69
C ASP A 153 17.11 13.02 1.29
N LYS A 154 18.08 13.47 2.11
CA LYS A 154 18.86 14.68 1.86
C LYS A 154 20.20 14.42 1.16
N MET A 155 20.55 13.16 0.92
CA MET A 155 21.84 12.75 0.39
C MET A 155 21.86 12.57 -1.14
N GLY A 156 20.70 12.69 -1.81
CA GLY A 156 20.61 12.46 -3.24
C GLY A 156 21.03 11.05 -3.64
N GLU A 157 21.94 10.94 -4.63
CA GLU A 157 22.45 9.62 -5.07
C GLU A 157 23.17 8.83 -3.97
N ASP A 158 23.86 9.51 -3.04
CA ASP A 158 24.53 8.84 -1.93
C ASP A 158 23.57 8.16 -0.96
N GLY A 159 22.32 8.63 -0.89
CA GLY A 159 21.25 8.03 -0.10
C GLY A 159 20.56 6.84 -0.75
N LYS A 160 20.86 6.55 -2.03
CA LYS A 160 20.19 5.51 -2.80
C LYS A 160 20.39 4.12 -2.18
N LEU A 161 21.59 3.77 -1.78
CA LEU A 161 21.89 2.48 -1.15
C LEU A 161 21.00 2.24 0.09
N SER A 162 20.83 3.27 0.92
CA SER A 162 20.02 3.19 2.14
C SER A 162 18.57 2.84 1.83
N ARG A 163 17.97 3.51 0.84
CA ARG A 163 16.60 3.25 0.39
C ARG A 163 16.48 1.88 -0.27
N ASP A 164 17.40 1.56 -1.19
CA ASP A 164 17.37 0.29 -1.93
C ASP A 164 17.47 -0.92 -1.01
N LEU A 165 18.25 -0.86 0.07
CA LEU A 165 18.33 -1.92 1.08
C LEU A 165 16.98 -2.15 1.77
N ASN A 166 16.33 -1.08 2.21
CA ASN A 166 15.02 -1.19 2.84
C ASN A 166 13.96 -1.74 1.87
N ASP A 167 13.91 -1.19 0.67
CA ASP A 167 12.94 -1.60 -0.35
C ASP A 167 13.12 -3.05 -0.75
N LEU A 168 14.37 -3.52 -0.91
CA LEU A 168 14.66 -4.93 -1.17
C LEU A 168 14.26 -5.84 0.01
N MET A 169 14.43 -5.39 1.24
CA MET A 169 13.97 -6.15 2.40
C MET A 169 12.45 -6.37 2.36
N PHE A 170 11.68 -5.34 2.02
CA PHE A 170 10.23 -5.46 1.87
C PHE A 170 9.82 -6.29 0.64
N ILE A 171 10.49 -6.12 -0.49
CA ILE A 171 10.17 -6.84 -1.75
C ILE A 171 10.48 -8.35 -1.63
N LYS A 172 11.65 -8.70 -1.12
CA LYS A 172 12.11 -10.10 -1.01
C LYS A 172 11.62 -10.79 0.26
N GLY A 173 11.21 -10.02 1.27
CA GLY A 173 11.00 -10.49 2.62
C GLY A 173 12.30 -10.54 3.43
N SER A 174 12.20 -10.43 4.75
CA SER A 174 13.34 -10.29 5.65
C SER A 174 14.33 -11.48 5.60
N ILE A 175 13.84 -12.72 5.44
CA ILE A 175 14.69 -13.92 5.45
C ILE A 175 15.59 -14.01 4.20
N PRO A 176 15.08 -13.95 2.95
CA PRO A 176 15.93 -13.93 1.76
C PRO A 176 16.88 -12.74 1.75
N PHE A 177 16.40 -11.54 2.05
CA PHE A 177 17.20 -10.32 2.10
C PHE A 177 18.39 -10.47 3.05
N LYS A 178 18.13 -10.88 4.28
CA LYS A 178 19.15 -11.08 5.32
C LYS A 178 20.24 -12.07 4.90
N ASN A 179 19.83 -13.18 4.28
CA ASN A 179 20.78 -14.19 3.80
C ASN A 179 21.64 -13.65 2.65
N ASP A 180 21.03 -12.91 1.72
CA ASP A 180 21.77 -12.30 0.62
C ASP A 180 22.81 -11.29 1.11
N VAL A 181 22.41 -10.36 1.98
CA VAL A 181 23.33 -9.34 2.53
C VAL A 181 24.42 -9.98 3.38
N TYR A 182 24.08 -10.93 4.25
CA TYR A 182 25.06 -11.68 5.03
C TYR A 182 26.11 -12.36 4.12
N ASN A 183 25.66 -13.07 3.09
CA ASN A 183 26.57 -13.74 2.16
C ASN A 183 27.47 -12.75 1.43
N GLN A 184 26.93 -11.62 0.95
CA GLN A 184 27.70 -10.59 0.27
C GLN A 184 28.80 -10.00 1.17
N LEU A 185 28.46 -9.65 2.41
CA LEU A 185 29.40 -9.13 3.40
C LEU A 185 30.48 -10.16 3.75
N ASN A 186 30.09 -11.44 3.88
CA ASN A 186 31.01 -12.52 4.25
C ASN A 186 32.03 -12.86 3.14
N ILE A 187 31.71 -12.64 1.88
CA ILE A 187 32.61 -12.85 0.73
C ILE A 187 33.25 -11.56 0.21
N GLY A 188 33.00 -10.43 0.84
CA GLY A 188 33.54 -9.13 0.41
C GLY A 188 32.98 -8.64 -0.93
N ALA A 189 31.69 -8.86 -1.19
CA ALA A 189 30.99 -8.46 -2.43
C ALA A 189 29.86 -7.46 -2.20
N PHE A 190 29.72 -6.90 -1.01
CA PHE A 190 28.69 -5.88 -0.72
C PHE A 190 29.14 -4.48 -1.21
N PRO A 191 28.23 -3.62 -1.74
CA PRO A 191 26.86 -3.95 -2.11
C PRO A 191 26.78 -4.54 -3.54
N PHE A 192 26.02 -5.61 -3.70
CA PHE A 192 25.75 -6.18 -5.01
C PHE A 192 24.25 -6.37 -5.19
N PHE A 193 23.70 -5.78 -6.25
CA PHE A 193 22.32 -5.99 -6.67
C PHE A 193 22.30 -6.69 -8.03
N SER A 194 21.65 -7.84 -8.09
CA SER A 194 21.45 -8.57 -9.33
C SER A 194 20.57 -7.76 -10.31
N GLU A 195 20.54 -8.15 -11.59
CA GLU A 195 19.61 -7.54 -12.55
C GLU A 195 18.15 -7.69 -12.11
N ALA A 196 17.79 -8.82 -11.49
CA ALA A 196 16.46 -9.04 -10.93
C ALA A 196 16.18 -8.09 -9.76
N ASP A 197 17.14 -7.87 -8.85
CA ASP A 197 16.99 -6.91 -7.75
C ASP A 197 16.76 -5.50 -8.27
N ARG A 198 17.53 -5.07 -9.28
CA ARG A 198 17.39 -3.76 -9.90
C ARG A 198 16.02 -3.60 -10.58
N ALA A 199 15.58 -4.60 -11.33
CA ALA A 199 14.26 -4.58 -11.97
C ALA A 199 13.12 -4.50 -10.94
N MET A 200 13.21 -5.23 -9.83
CA MET A 200 12.24 -5.17 -8.75
C MET A 200 12.22 -3.79 -8.06
N LEU A 201 13.38 -3.20 -7.81
CA LEU A 201 13.50 -1.85 -7.25
C LEU A 201 12.91 -0.80 -8.20
N ASP A 202 13.25 -0.84 -9.49
CA ASP A 202 12.72 0.09 -10.50
C ASP A 202 11.19 0.00 -10.59
N MET A 203 10.63 -1.21 -10.59
CA MET A 203 9.19 -1.41 -10.56
C MET A 203 8.55 -0.84 -9.29
N SER A 204 9.15 -1.09 -8.13
CA SER A 204 8.66 -0.61 -6.83
C SER A 204 8.70 0.92 -6.77
N HIS A 205 9.82 1.53 -7.17
CA HIS A 205 9.96 2.99 -7.20
C HIS A 205 8.94 3.65 -8.13
N LYS A 206 8.78 3.12 -9.34
CA LYS A 206 7.79 3.63 -10.30
C LYS A 206 6.35 3.50 -9.76
N LYS A 207 6.05 2.40 -9.09
CA LYS A 207 4.75 2.20 -8.44
C LYS A 207 4.51 3.21 -7.31
N LEU A 208 5.54 3.47 -6.49
CA LEU A 208 5.48 4.49 -5.44
C LEU A 208 5.32 5.90 -6.01
N GLU A 209 6.06 6.24 -7.07
CA GLU A 209 5.95 7.54 -7.75
C GLU A 209 4.54 7.76 -8.29
N ASN A 210 3.96 6.76 -8.96
CA ASN A 210 2.59 6.82 -9.45
C ASN A 210 1.58 6.97 -8.29
N TYR A 211 1.77 6.22 -7.21
CA TYR A 211 0.95 6.32 -6.01
C TYR A 211 1.01 7.73 -5.39
N ILE A 212 2.21 8.30 -5.25
CA ILE A 212 2.38 9.67 -4.73
C ILE A 212 1.71 10.70 -5.65
N LYS A 213 1.86 10.54 -6.98
CA LYS A 213 1.21 11.42 -7.96
C LYS A 213 -0.31 11.38 -7.84
N ASP A 214 -0.89 10.18 -7.80
CA ASP A 214 -2.33 9.98 -7.60
C ASP A 214 -2.83 10.64 -6.31
N LYS A 215 -2.14 10.39 -5.18
CA LYS A 215 -2.50 11.02 -3.90
C LYS A 215 -2.36 12.54 -3.92
N ASN A 216 -1.38 13.08 -4.66
CA ASN A 216 -1.19 14.53 -4.80
C ASN A 216 -2.32 15.21 -5.58
N GLU A 217 -2.86 14.54 -6.60
CA GLU A 217 -4.00 15.04 -7.38
C GLU A 217 -5.29 15.07 -6.57
N ASN A 218 -5.37 14.27 -5.50
CA ASN A 218 -6.54 14.10 -4.64
C ASN A 218 -6.40 14.76 -3.25
N ILE A 219 -5.52 15.76 -3.11
CA ILE A 219 -5.36 16.50 -1.85
C ILE A 219 -6.57 17.40 -1.58
N GLU A 220 -7.27 17.17 -0.47
CA GLU A 220 -8.28 18.06 0.05
C GLU A 220 -7.64 19.07 1.01
N VAL A 221 -7.86 20.37 0.79
CA VAL A 221 -7.30 21.44 1.61
C VAL A 221 -8.27 21.85 2.71
N PHE A 222 -7.78 21.88 3.94
CA PHE A 222 -8.57 22.29 5.12
C PHE A 222 -7.75 23.17 6.06
N THR A 223 -8.40 23.72 7.08
CA THR A 223 -7.74 24.54 8.12
C THR A 223 -8.10 24.01 9.50
N ILE A 224 -7.09 23.81 10.35
CA ILE A 224 -7.26 23.43 11.75
C ILE A 224 -6.26 24.21 12.61
N ASN A 225 -6.72 24.76 13.75
CA ASN A 225 -5.90 25.53 14.69
C ASN A 225 -5.12 26.70 14.02
N GLY A 226 -5.65 27.26 12.92
CA GLY A 226 -5.01 28.34 12.16
C GLY A 226 -4.00 27.85 11.11
N TYR A 227 -3.68 26.57 11.05
CA TYR A 227 -2.76 25.97 10.08
C TYR A 227 -3.53 25.39 8.88
N LYS A 228 -2.94 25.54 7.69
CA LYS A 228 -3.48 25.05 6.43
C LYS A 228 -2.95 23.63 6.14
N GLY A 229 -3.79 22.63 6.28
CA GLY A 229 -3.45 21.23 6.02
C GLY A 229 -3.91 20.73 4.66
N GLY A 230 -3.22 19.73 4.13
CA GLY A 230 -3.67 18.87 3.06
C GLY A 230 -4.08 17.50 3.61
N LEU A 231 -5.24 17.01 3.21
CA LEU A 231 -5.75 15.69 3.57
C LEU A 231 -5.68 14.75 2.39
N VAL A 232 -5.21 13.52 2.62
CA VAL A 232 -5.30 12.42 1.67
C VAL A 232 -5.64 11.12 2.40
N TYR A 233 -6.31 10.22 1.71
CA TYR A 233 -6.46 8.85 2.19
C TYR A 233 -5.24 8.03 1.75
N ALA A 234 -4.64 7.30 2.69
CA ALA A 234 -3.43 6.51 2.41
C ALA A 234 -3.47 5.17 3.16
N GLU A 235 -3.03 4.13 2.49
CA GLU A 235 -3.02 2.76 2.97
C GLU A 235 -1.62 2.30 3.36
N GLN A 236 -0.57 2.94 2.82
CA GLN A 236 0.82 2.53 2.96
C GLN A 236 1.80 3.69 2.72
N ASN A 237 3.08 3.46 2.97
CA ASN A 237 4.20 4.38 2.66
C ASN A 237 4.04 5.78 3.29
N PHE A 238 3.47 5.85 4.51
CA PHE A 238 3.12 7.12 5.16
C PHE A 238 4.30 8.08 5.30
N SER A 239 5.52 7.59 5.47
CA SER A 239 6.70 8.44 5.61
C SER A 239 7.10 9.06 4.28
N GLU A 240 7.31 8.25 3.23
CA GLU A 240 7.68 8.75 1.90
C GLU A 240 6.55 9.60 1.30
N LEU A 241 5.31 9.08 1.34
CA LEU A 241 4.15 9.78 0.82
C LEU A 241 4.01 11.16 1.48
N GLY A 242 3.97 11.22 2.80
CA GLY A 242 3.75 12.47 3.52
C GLY A 242 4.86 13.49 3.29
N ASN A 243 6.13 13.06 3.29
CA ASN A 243 7.25 13.95 3.02
C ASN A 243 7.22 14.47 1.57
N LYS A 244 6.94 13.62 0.58
CA LYS A 244 6.85 14.05 -0.83
C LYS A 244 5.66 14.95 -1.08
N LEU A 245 4.51 14.67 -0.49
CA LEU A 245 3.36 15.57 -0.59
C LEU A 245 3.62 16.93 0.05
N CYS A 246 4.36 17.00 1.18
CA CYS A 246 4.80 18.27 1.75
C CYS A 246 5.73 19.05 0.79
N GLU A 247 6.65 18.36 0.10
CA GLU A 247 7.54 18.98 -0.90
C GLU A 247 6.78 19.53 -2.10
N MET A 248 5.84 18.74 -2.62
CA MET A 248 5.03 19.11 -3.79
C MET A 248 4.03 20.24 -3.47
N ASN A 249 3.66 20.44 -2.19
CA ASN A 249 2.68 21.41 -1.75
C ASN A 249 3.24 22.41 -0.72
N PRO A 250 4.23 23.25 -1.08
CA PRO A 250 4.91 24.14 -0.13
C PRO A 250 4.01 25.21 0.50
N LYS A 251 2.80 25.42 -0.03
CA LYS A 251 1.80 26.34 0.52
C LYS A 251 1.00 25.75 1.68
N LEU A 252 1.08 24.44 1.89
CA LEU A 252 0.46 23.76 3.01
C LEU A 252 1.43 23.71 4.19
N ASP A 253 0.91 23.79 5.40
CA ASP A 253 1.70 23.74 6.63
C ASP A 253 2.01 22.29 7.02
N PHE A 254 1.08 21.37 6.70
CA PHE A 254 1.25 19.94 6.95
C PHE A 254 0.39 19.09 5.99
N ILE A 255 0.68 17.79 5.94
CA ILE A 255 -0.13 16.78 5.27
C ILE A 255 -0.66 15.79 6.33
N ALA A 256 -1.96 15.55 6.30
CA ALA A 256 -2.65 14.52 7.08
C ALA A 256 -3.04 13.35 6.17
N MET A 257 -2.53 12.17 6.46
CA MET A 257 -2.81 10.92 5.76
C MET A 257 -3.72 10.07 6.62
N VAL A 258 -4.94 9.87 6.16
CA VAL A 258 -5.97 9.11 6.88
C VAL A 258 -5.96 7.66 6.47
N GLU A 259 -5.84 6.74 7.43
CA GLU A 259 -6.06 5.31 7.26
C GLU A 259 -7.36 4.92 7.98
N PRO A 260 -8.49 4.87 7.26
CA PRO A 260 -9.80 4.70 7.89
C PRO A 260 -10.02 3.29 8.43
N THR A 261 -9.41 2.25 7.84
CA THR A 261 -9.59 0.86 8.27
C THR A 261 -8.87 0.55 9.58
N LYS A 262 -7.73 1.20 9.82
CA LYS A 262 -6.98 1.12 11.08
C LYS A 262 -7.34 2.20 12.08
N GLY A 263 -8.14 3.19 11.65
CA GLY A 263 -8.66 4.24 12.51
C GLY A 263 -7.59 5.22 13.01
N PHE A 264 -6.62 5.58 12.18
CA PHE A 264 -5.60 6.56 12.54
C PHE A 264 -5.30 7.57 11.43
N VAL A 265 -4.66 8.67 11.84
CA VAL A 265 -4.16 9.71 10.95
C VAL A 265 -2.66 9.85 11.17
N SER A 266 -1.87 9.76 10.11
CA SER A 266 -0.45 10.07 10.12
C SER A 266 -0.22 11.48 9.58
N ILE A 267 0.58 12.29 10.28
CA ILE A 267 0.74 13.70 9.98
C ILE A 267 2.23 13.99 9.72
N ARG A 268 2.51 14.75 8.66
CA ARG A 268 3.88 15.18 8.30
C ARG A 268 3.92 16.67 8.02
N SER A 269 5.03 17.30 8.41
CA SER A 269 5.37 18.69 8.03
C SER A 269 6.86 18.82 7.76
N ARG A 270 7.22 19.70 6.84
CA ARG A 270 8.61 20.11 6.57
C ARG A 270 8.88 21.57 6.98
N LYS A 271 7.88 22.28 7.48
CA LYS A 271 8.01 23.67 7.93
C LYS A 271 8.52 23.76 9.37
N ASP A 272 9.37 24.76 9.64
CA ASP A 272 10.01 24.92 10.96
C ASP A 272 9.15 25.68 11.97
N ASP A 273 8.11 26.36 11.50
CA ASP A 273 7.18 27.17 12.27
C ASP A 273 5.96 26.41 12.81
N ILE A 274 5.90 25.09 12.61
CA ILE A 274 4.86 24.20 13.15
C ILE A 274 5.48 22.96 13.81
N ASP A 275 4.94 22.60 14.96
CA ASP A 275 5.14 21.30 15.62
C ASP A 275 3.88 20.44 15.48
N VAL A 276 3.82 19.59 14.45
CA VAL A 276 2.63 18.77 14.19
C VAL A 276 2.27 17.81 15.32
N GLY A 277 3.26 17.43 16.15
CA GLY A 277 3.00 16.63 17.35
C GLY A 277 2.19 17.40 18.38
N LYS A 278 2.65 18.60 18.72
CA LYS A 278 2.07 19.46 19.73
C LYS A 278 0.83 20.22 19.23
N ASP A 279 0.94 20.83 18.04
CA ASP A 279 -0.06 21.81 17.58
C ASP A 279 -1.26 21.13 16.89
N ILE A 280 -1.06 19.91 16.34
CA ILE A 280 -2.09 19.17 15.60
C ILE A 280 -2.45 17.85 16.27
N ALA A 281 -1.48 16.95 16.53
CA ALA A 281 -1.78 15.60 16.97
C ALA A 281 -2.25 15.55 18.44
N VAL A 282 -1.62 16.28 19.36
CA VAL A 282 -2.00 16.27 20.77
C VAL A 282 -3.44 16.78 21.00
N PRO A 283 -3.92 17.87 20.39
CA PRO A 283 -5.33 18.28 20.46
C PRO A 283 -6.30 17.21 19.96
N LEU A 284 -5.86 16.37 19.03
CA LEU A 284 -6.66 15.25 18.47
C LEU A 284 -6.54 13.95 19.30
N GLY A 285 -5.82 14.01 20.42
CA GLY A 285 -5.63 12.88 21.32
C GLY A 285 -4.52 11.91 20.86
N GLY A 286 -3.64 12.37 20.00
CA GLY A 286 -2.44 11.68 19.53
C GLY A 286 -1.17 12.25 20.11
N GLY A 287 -0.07 12.19 19.34
CA GLY A 287 1.25 12.73 19.72
C GLY A 287 2.29 12.43 18.65
N GLY A 288 3.55 12.73 18.96
CA GLY A 288 4.67 12.51 18.04
C GLY A 288 5.71 13.62 18.15
N HIS A 289 6.46 13.82 17.08
CA HIS A 289 7.53 14.82 16.96
C HIS A 289 7.08 16.01 16.13
N ALA A 290 7.86 17.08 16.16
CA ALA A 290 7.56 18.32 15.44
C ALA A 290 7.29 18.16 13.93
N LYS A 291 7.93 17.17 13.29
CA LYS A 291 7.80 16.93 11.84
C LYS A 291 7.00 15.67 11.48
N SER A 292 6.71 14.81 12.46
CA SER A 292 6.05 13.51 12.26
C SER A 292 5.23 13.17 13.48
N ALA A 293 3.93 13.04 13.30
CA ALA A 293 2.99 12.75 14.38
C ALA A 293 1.88 11.82 13.91
N GLY A 294 1.11 11.30 14.87
CA GLY A 294 -0.07 10.50 14.61
C GLY A 294 -1.17 10.76 15.61
N ALA A 295 -2.41 10.57 15.19
CA ALA A 295 -3.57 10.71 16.04
C ALA A 295 -4.60 9.61 15.73
N PRO A 296 -5.38 9.15 16.72
CA PRO A 296 -6.50 8.27 16.45
C PRO A 296 -7.57 9.01 15.64
N LEU A 297 -8.20 8.32 14.69
CA LEU A 297 -9.32 8.86 13.92
C LEU A 297 -10.58 8.88 14.79
N LYS A 298 -10.80 9.96 15.53
CA LYS A 298 -11.97 10.15 16.38
C LYS A 298 -13.18 10.63 15.59
N ASP A 299 -14.39 10.44 16.15
CA ASP A 299 -15.66 10.83 15.52
C ASP A 299 -15.75 12.32 15.19
N GLU A 300 -15.08 13.19 15.96
CA GLU A 300 -14.99 14.64 15.71
C GLU A 300 -14.13 14.95 14.46
N MET A 301 -13.08 14.18 14.19
CA MET A 301 -12.33 14.27 12.94
C MET A 301 -13.13 13.69 11.77
N LYS A 302 -13.92 12.66 12.01
CA LYS A 302 -14.88 12.16 11.02
C LYS A 302 -15.89 13.23 10.63
N LEU A 303 -16.18 14.20 11.53
CA LEU A 303 -17.06 15.33 11.23
C LEU A 303 -16.42 16.35 10.27
N LEU A 304 -15.11 16.60 10.39
CA LEU A 304 -14.33 17.41 9.43
C LEU A 304 -14.21 16.71 8.06
N PHE A 305 -14.28 15.39 8.04
CA PHE A 305 -14.24 14.52 6.85
C PHE A 305 -15.60 13.93 6.49
N ARG A 306 -16.69 14.48 7.05
CA ARG A 306 -18.04 13.92 7.08
C ARG A 306 -18.65 13.63 5.72
N ASN A 307 -18.33 14.42 4.71
CA ASN A 307 -18.92 14.27 3.38
C ASN A 307 -18.37 13.05 2.60
N ALA A 308 -17.15 12.56 2.93
CA ALA A 308 -16.55 11.41 2.25
C ALA A 308 -16.66 10.09 3.05
N LEU A 309 -16.59 10.13 4.40
CA LEU A 309 -16.54 8.93 5.24
C LEU A 309 -17.90 8.45 5.75
N GLU A 310 -18.82 9.35 6.12
CA GLU A 310 -20.16 8.93 6.55
C GLU A 310 -21.00 8.39 5.39
N ASP A 311 -20.81 8.93 4.19
CA ASP A 311 -21.44 8.37 2.99
C ASP A 311 -20.92 6.96 2.66
N ALA A 312 -19.67 6.67 2.92
CA ALA A 312 -19.06 5.38 2.56
C ALA A 312 -19.36 4.24 3.55
N VAL A 313 -19.27 4.47 4.85
CA VAL A 313 -19.42 3.41 5.87
C VAL A 313 -20.89 3.21 6.28
N SER A 314 -21.69 4.28 6.35
CA SER A 314 -23.14 4.19 6.59
C SER A 314 -23.92 3.72 5.36
N ALA A 315 -23.35 3.88 4.17
CA ALA A 315 -23.98 3.53 2.90
C ALA A 315 -23.85 2.06 2.47
N GLY A 316 -23.12 1.21 3.24
CA GLY A 316 -22.95 -0.20 2.90
C GLY A 316 -21.94 -0.46 1.76
N ALA A 317 -20.94 0.42 1.60
CA ALA A 317 -19.85 0.23 0.66
C ALA A 317 -18.54 0.82 1.22
N THR A 318 -17.42 0.34 0.72
CA THR A 318 -16.10 0.94 0.93
C THR A 318 -15.72 1.72 -0.31
N ILE A 319 -15.50 3.03 -0.17
CA ILE A 319 -15.05 3.92 -1.24
C ILE A 319 -13.71 4.52 -0.82
N ARG A 320 -12.76 4.59 -1.75
CA ARG A 320 -11.45 5.22 -1.56
C ARG A 320 -11.13 6.10 -2.75
N ASN A 321 -10.93 7.39 -2.54
CA ASN A 321 -10.60 8.37 -3.59
C ASN A 321 -11.60 8.34 -4.78
N GLY A 322 -12.88 8.20 -4.50
CA GLY A 322 -13.90 8.03 -5.55
C GLY A 322 -13.97 6.62 -6.17
N HIS A 323 -13.05 5.71 -5.81
CA HIS A 323 -13.06 4.32 -6.29
C HIS A 323 -13.91 3.45 -5.38
N LEU A 324 -14.86 2.72 -5.95
CA LEU A 324 -15.64 1.73 -5.23
C LEU A 324 -14.82 0.44 -5.09
N MET A 325 -14.53 0.07 -3.83
CA MET A 325 -13.66 -1.05 -3.48
C MET A 325 -14.42 -2.30 -3.02
N GLU A 326 -15.55 -2.11 -2.32
CA GLU A 326 -16.33 -3.20 -1.75
C GLU A 326 -17.78 -2.74 -1.51
N VAL A 327 -18.74 -3.65 -1.67
CA VAL A 327 -20.16 -3.45 -1.32
C VAL A 327 -20.58 -4.48 -0.29
N ASP A 328 -21.34 -4.03 0.72
CA ASP A 328 -21.95 -4.92 1.71
C ASP A 328 -23.31 -5.43 1.18
N PHE A 329 -23.32 -6.65 0.67
CA PHE A 329 -24.49 -7.33 0.14
C PHE A 329 -25.42 -7.94 1.21
N SER A 330 -25.14 -7.71 2.50
CA SER A 330 -25.94 -8.27 3.60
C SER A 330 -27.08 -7.37 4.04
N LYS A 331 -27.02 -6.06 3.74
CA LYS A 331 -27.98 -5.06 4.19
C LYS A 331 -28.41 -4.09 3.09
N LYS A 332 -29.55 -3.45 3.28
CA LYS A 332 -30.05 -2.39 2.42
C LYS A 332 -29.19 -1.13 2.56
N SER A 333 -28.75 -0.61 1.44
CA SER A 333 -27.93 0.60 1.35
C SER A 333 -28.24 1.37 0.06
N LYS A 334 -27.61 2.54 -0.14
CA LYS A 334 -27.68 3.25 -1.43
C LYS A 334 -27.02 2.46 -2.56
N PHE A 335 -26.09 1.55 -2.24
CA PHE A 335 -25.39 0.74 -3.24
C PHE A 335 -26.09 -0.59 -3.52
N PHE A 336 -26.73 -1.22 -2.54
CA PHE A 336 -27.38 -2.50 -2.73
C PHE A 336 -28.70 -2.61 -1.98
N ASN A 337 -29.71 -3.11 -2.67
CA ASN A 337 -31.01 -3.44 -2.10
C ASN A 337 -31.21 -4.97 -2.13
N PRO A 338 -31.13 -5.67 -0.99
CA PRO A 338 -31.25 -7.13 -0.94
C PRO A 338 -32.67 -7.64 -1.29
N GLU A 339 -33.71 -6.81 -1.15
CA GLU A 339 -35.10 -7.19 -1.47
C GLU A 339 -35.30 -7.28 -3.00
N THR A 340 -34.74 -6.35 -3.75
CA THR A 340 -34.87 -6.31 -5.22
C THR A 340 -33.67 -6.95 -5.92
N GLY A 341 -32.50 -7.08 -5.25
CA GLY A 341 -31.24 -7.50 -5.86
C GLY A 341 -30.60 -6.41 -6.73
N GLN A 342 -30.98 -5.15 -6.56
CA GLN A 342 -30.41 -4.04 -7.33
C GLN A 342 -29.11 -3.56 -6.71
N LEU A 343 -28.05 -3.52 -7.53
CA LEU A 343 -26.79 -2.86 -7.27
C LEU A 343 -26.79 -1.50 -8.00
N THR A 344 -26.48 -0.43 -7.25
CA THR A 344 -26.41 0.94 -7.80
C THR A 344 -25.00 1.47 -7.62
N ILE A 345 -24.34 1.85 -8.70
CA ILE A 345 -23.07 2.60 -8.67
C ILE A 345 -23.43 4.08 -8.63
N SER A 346 -23.53 4.61 -7.42
CA SER A 346 -24.06 5.96 -7.15
C SER A 346 -23.15 7.07 -7.67
N ALA A 347 -23.73 8.24 -7.92
CA ALA A 347 -23.00 9.44 -8.31
C ALA A 347 -21.83 9.75 -7.36
N GLY A 348 -20.70 10.25 -7.90
CA GLY A 348 -19.47 10.52 -7.17
C GLY A 348 -18.47 9.35 -7.14
N ILE A 349 -18.80 8.17 -7.67
CA ILE A 349 -17.84 7.11 -7.96
C ILE A 349 -17.14 7.43 -9.28
N THR A 350 -15.81 7.44 -9.28
CA THR A 350 -15.00 7.75 -10.47
C THR A 350 -14.39 6.50 -11.10
N ALA A 351 -14.25 5.42 -10.33
CA ALA A 351 -13.77 4.12 -10.82
C ALA A 351 -14.28 2.97 -9.92
N ILE A 352 -14.16 1.75 -10.41
CA ILE A 352 -14.49 0.53 -9.66
C ILE A 352 -13.26 -0.37 -9.66
N ASP A 353 -12.59 -0.49 -8.52
CA ASP A 353 -11.41 -1.38 -8.39
C ASP A 353 -11.81 -2.81 -8.03
N GLY A 354 -12.99 -2.98 -7.45
CA GLY A 354 -13.59 -4.27 -7.14
C GLY A 354 -14.73 -4.11 -6.16
N ILE A 355 -15.79 -4.86 -6.33
CA ILE A 355 -16.97 -4.86 -5.44
C ILE A 355 -17.13 -6.18 -4.71
N PHE A 356 -16.31 -7.17 -5.08
CA PHE A 356 -16.35 -8.51 -4.54
C PHE A 356 -15.01 -8.89 -3.90
N LYS A 357 -15.07 -9.56 -2.75
CA LYS A 357 -13.89 -10.21 -2.14
C LYS A 357 -13.55 -11.48 -2.92
N LYS A 358 -12.28 -11.77 -3.13
CA LYS A 358 -11.81 -13.01 -3.78
C LYS A 358 -11.90 -14.22 -2.82
N ASN A 359 -13.13 -14.64 -2.45
CA ASN A 359 -13.38 -15.79 -1.59
C ASN A 359 -14.74 -16.45 -1.91
N GLU A 360 -15.09 -17.57 -1.25
CA GLU A 360 -16.38 -18.28 -1.47
C GLU A 360 -17.62 -17.39 -1.22
N VAL A 361 -17.53 -16.39 -0.35
CA VAL A 361 -18.62 -15.46 -0.06
C VAL A 361 -18.94 -14.59 -1.28
N ASP A 362 -17.98 -14.35 -2.16
CA ASP A 362 -18.18 -13.58 -3.38
C ASP A 362 -19.08 -14.27 -4.41
N LEU A 363 -18.97 -15.57 -4.55
CA LEU A 363 -19.86 -16.34 -5.42
C LEU A 363 -21.32 -16.18 -4.97
N GLN A 364 -21.57 -16.23 -3.66
CA GLN A 364 -22.91 -16.03 -3.10
C GLN A 364 -23.43 -14.59 -3.31
N ASN A 365 -22.54 -13.61 -3.20
CA ASN A 365 -22.90 -12.20 -3.42
C ASN A 365 -23.23 -11.92 -4.90
N ARG A 366 -22.47 -12.51 -5.84
CA ARG A 366 -22.76 -12.43 -7.28
C ARG A 366 -24.17 -12.94 -7.62
N LEU A 367 -24.62 -14.00 -6.95
CA LEU A 367 -25.97 -14.55 -7.13
C LEU A 367 -27.11 -13.67 -6.57
N LYS A 368 -26.80 -12.71 -5.71
CA LYS A 368 -27.79 -11.76 -5.17
C LYS A 368 -28.14 -10.64 -6.16
N ILE A 369 -27.25 -10.34 -7.12
CA ILE A 369 -27.44 -9.24 -8.06
C ILE A 369 -28.40 -9.66 -9.16
N LYS A 370 -29.50 -8.88 -9.30
CA LYS A 370 -30.51 -9.06 -10.35
C LYS A 370 -30.51 -7.91 -11.34
N SER A 371 -30.11 -6.71 -10.90
CA SER A 371 -29.96 -5.56 -11.79
C SER A 371 -28.80 -4.68 -11.35
N VAL A 372 -28.19 -4.00 -12.33
CA VAL A 372 -27.11 -3.02 -12.10
C VAL A 372 -27.55 -1.69 -12.70
N VAL A 373 -27.44 -0.62 -11.92
CA VAL A 373 -27.66 0.76 -12.37
C VAL A 373 -26.40 1.57 -12.12
N ILE A 374 -25.85 2.19 -13.16
CA ILE A 374 -24.67 3.02 -13.10
C ILE A 374 -25.11 4.48 -13.24
N GLU A 375 -25.10 5.22 -12.14
CA GLU A 375 -25.47 6.64 -12.06
C GLU A 375 -24.24 7.57 -12.08
N SER A 376 -23.05 7.01 -11.89
CA SER A 376 -21.79 7.73 -11.84
C SER A 376 -21.15 7.87 -13.22
N ASP A 377 -20.25 8.85 -13.38
CA ASP A 377 -19.55 9.14 -14.65
C ASP A 377 -18.31 8.24 -14.85
N ILE A 378 -18.39 6.96 -14.46
CA ILE A 378 -17.29 6.02 -14.70
C ILE A 378 -17.07 5.82 -16.22
N LYS A 379 -15.78 5.67 -16.58
CA LYS A 379 -15.36 5.53 -17.97
C LYS A 379 -15.19 4.09 -18.42
N GLU A 380 -15.00 3.17 -17.47
CA GLU A 380 -14.81 1.76 -17.82
C GLU A 380 -15.45 0.79 -16.81
N ILE A 381 -15.86 -0.36 -17.31
CA ILE A 381 -16.23 -1.54 -16.50
C ILE A 381 -15.03 -2.47 -16.49
N PRO A 382 -14.43 -2.73 -15.31
CA PRO A 382 -13.24 -3.56 -15.18
C PRO A 382 -13.43 -5.01 -15.60
N ASN A 383 -12.30 -5.65 -15.94
CA ASN A 383 -12.23 -7.06 -16.33
C ASN A 383 -12.92 -7.96 -15.28
N GLY A 384 -13.82 -8.82 -15.72
CA GLY A 384 -14.52 -9.80 -14.90
C GLY A 384 -15.40 -9.25 -13.78
N LEU A 385 -15.66 -7.94 -13.72
CA LEU A 385 -16.35 -7.30 -12.59
C LEU A 385 -17.67 -8.01 -12.25
N PHE A 386 -18.55 -8.24 -13.21
CA PHE A 386 -19.84 -8.91 -13.03
C PHE A 386 -19.83 -10.37 -13.54
N ALA A 387 -18.67 -10.95 -13.78
CA ALA A 387 -18.58 -12.33 -14.25
C ALA A 387 -19.31 -13.29 -13.30
N ASN A 388 -20.10 -14.21 -13.87
CA ASN A 388 -20.93 -15.18 -13.14
C ASN A 388 -21.99 -14.58 -12.19
N CYS A 389 -22.45 -13.33 -12.44
CA CYS A 389 -23.67 -12.82 -11.85
C CYS A 389 -24.89 -13.48 -12.52
N LYS A 390 -25.08 -14.77 -12.28
CA LYS A 390 -26.05 -15.61 -13.02
C LYS A 390 -27.50 -15.17 -12.94
N ASN A 391 -27.86 -14.40 -11.90
CA ASN A 391 -29.19 -13.86 -11.71
C ASN A 391 -29.37 -12.43 -12.25
N LEU A 392 -28.34 -11.85 -12.85
CA LEU A 392 -28.39 -10.51 -13.45
C LEU A 392 -29.32 -10.52 -14.68
N GLU A 393 -30.37 -9.73 -14.65
CA GLU A 393 -31.42 -9.65 -15.67
C GLU A 393 -31.30 -8.38 -16.52
N ALA A 394 -30.79 -7.28 -15.93
CA ALA A 394 -30.73 -5.98 -16.62
C ALA A 394 -29.53 -5.15 -16.14
N VAL A 395 -28.94 -4.38 -17.04
CA VAL A 395 -27.88 -3.38 -16.75
C VAL A 395 -28.30 -2.06 -17.39
N LYS A 396 -28.25 -0.98 -16.61
CA LYS A 396 -28.37 0.39 -17.12
C LYS A 396 -27.00 1.07 -16.99
N PHE A 397 -26.41 1.39 -18.12
CA PHE A 397 -25.17 2.14 -18.20
C PHE A 397 -25.39 3.64 -18.07
N ASN A 398 -24.33 4.39 -17.75
CA ASN A 398 -24.27 5.84 -17.85
C ASN A 398 -23.87 6.27 -19.28
N ASP A 399 -24.13 7.53 -19.60
CA ASP A 399 -23.83 8.11 -20.91
C ASP A 399 -22.36 8.56 -21.06
N SER A 400 -21.50 8.24 -20.08
CA SER A 400 -20.07 8.57 -20.07
C SER A 400 -19.15 7.36 -20.22
N LEU A 401 -19.71 6.14 -20.29
CA LEU A 401 -18.94 4.90 -20.36
C LEU A 401 -18.24 4.78 -21.72
N GLU A 402 -16.93 4.57 -21.70
CA GLU A 402 -16.10 4.50 -22.91
C GLU A 402 -15.57 3.09 -23.19
N LYS A 403 -15.48 2.23 -22.17
CA LYS A 403 -14.90 0.89 -22.30
C LYS A 403 -15.58 -0.15 -21.43
N ILE A 404 -15.77 -1.36 -21.97
CA ILE A 404 -16.10 -2.58 -21.22
C ILE A 404 -14.95 -3.56 -21.42
N GLU A 405 -14.27 -3.89 -20.31
CA GLU A 405 -13.12 -4.79 -20.36
C GLU A 405 -13.55 -6.27 -20.50
N GLY A 406 -12.58 -7.14 -20.78
CA GLY A 406 -12.79 -8.55 -21.03
C GLY A 406 -13.54 -9.25 -19.89
N GLU A 407 -14.36 -10.23 -20.22
CA GLU A 407 -15.11 -11.05 -19.25
C GLU A 407 -16.02 -10.25 -18.28
N ALA A 408 -16.23 -8.93 -18.49
CA ALA A 408 -16.93 -8.07 -17.55
C ALA A 408 -18.30 -8.61 -17.12
N PHE A 409 -19.06 -9.22 -18.04
CA PHE A 409 -20.36 -9.86 -17.80
C PHE A 409 -20.36 -11.36 -18.19
N LEU A 410 -19.21 -12.00 -18.24
CA LEU A 410 -19.08 -13.42 -18.58
C LEU A 410 -20.04 -14.27 -17.74
N GLY A 411 -20.88 -15.09 -18.38
CA GLY A 411 -21.76 -16.03 -17.70
C GLY A 411 -22.90 -15.40 -16.91
N CYS A 412 -23.37 -14.20 -17.27
CA CYS A 412 -24.60 -13.59 -16.78
C CYS A 412 -25.80 -14.27 -17.45
N GLU A 413 -26.11 -15.50 -17.02
CA GLU A 413 -27.04 -16.42 -17.72
C GLU A 413 -28.47 -15.87 -17.90
N ARG A 414 -28.93 -14.94 -17.03
CA ARG A 414 -30.30 -14.35 -17.07
C ARG A 414 -30.38 -13.00 -17.75
N LEU A 415 -29.27 -12.43 -18.19
CA LEU A 415 -29.28 -11.14 -18.90
C LEU A 415 -30.03 -11.30 -20.23
N GLN A 416 -31.07 -10.52 -20.43
CA GLN A 416 -31.99 -10.70 -21.58
C GLN A 416 -31.72 -9.72 -22.72
N GLY A 417 -31.44 -8.47 -22.37
CA GLY A 417 -31.16 -7.41 -23.32
C GLY A 417 -30.17 -6.41 -22.76
N ILE A 418 -29.46 -5.72 -23.66
CA ILE A 418 -28.47 -4.71 -23.31
C ILE A 418 -28.56 -3.54 -24.30
N SER A 419 -28.61 -2.33 -23.76
CA SER A 419 -28.48 -1.09 -24.54
C SER A 419 -27.16 -0.44 -24.14
N LEU A 420 -26.26 -0.35 -25.10
CA LEU A 420 -24.92 0.21 -24.91
C LEU A 420 -24.98 1.72 -25.21
N PRO A 421 -24.32 2.58 -24.38
CA PRO A 421 -24.36 4.02 -24.59
C PRO A 421 -23.54 4.43 -25.82
N ASP A 422 -23.93 5.51 -26.47
CA ASP A 422 -23.23 6.05 -27.66
C ASP A 422 -21.78 6.47 -27.36
N SER A 423 -21.47 6.77 -26.08
CA SER A 423 -20.11 7.07 -25.63
C SER A 423 -19.15 5.88 -25.66
N LEU A 424 -19.68 4.65 -25.80
CA LEU A 424 -18.89 3.43 -25.72
C LEU A 424 -18.02 3.23 -26.97
N LYS A 425 -16.72 3.19 -26.80
CA LYS A 425 -15.73 3.11 -27.89
C LYS A 425 -15.09 1.74 -28.02
N ASN A 426 -15.12 0.91 -26.96
CA ASN A 426 -14.47 -0.38 -26.97
C ASN A 426 -15.15 -1.41 -26.08
N ILE A 427 -15.19 -2.66 -26.59
CA ILE A 427 -15.58 -3.85 -25.83
C ILE A 427 -14.50 -4.89 -26.07
N ASP A 428 -13.92 -5.41 -24.97
CA ASP A 428 -12.89 -6.43 -25.04
C ASP A 428 -13.52 -7.84 -25.15
N ASN A 429 -12.71 -8.82 -25.55
CA ASN A 429 -13.16 -10.18 -25.81
C ASN A 429 -13.85 -10.82 -24.60
N TYR A 430 -14.84 -11.65 -24.86
CA TYR A 430 -15.63 -12.39 -23.87
C TYR A 430 -16.45 -11.53 -22.91
N ALA A 431 -16.58 -10.23 -23.16
CA ALA A 431 -17.28 -9.32 -22.25
C ALA A 431 -18.71 -9.78 -21.91
N PHE A 432 -19.43 -10.36 -22.85
CA PHE A 432 -20.79 -10.91 -22.69
C PHE A 432 -20.88 -12.41 -23.02
N ALA A 433 -19.75 -13.12 -23.10
CA ALA A 433 -19.77 -14.54 -23.44
C ALA A 433 -20.55 -15.35 -22.38
N PHE A 434 -21.22 -16.41 -22.83
CA PHE A 434 -22.07 -17.30 -22.01
C PHE A 434 -23.27 -16.60 -21.34
N CYS A 435 -23.69 -15.43 -21.83
CA CYS A 435 -24.97 -14.80 -21.46
C CYS A 435 -26.13 -15.49 -22.22
N LYS A 436 -26.51 -16.69 -21.80
CA LYS A 436 -27.36 -17.62 -22.53
C LYS A 436 -28.75 -17.09 -22.88
N ASN A 437 -29.29 -16.12 -22.14
CA ASN A 437 -30.58 -15.53 -22.38
C ASN A 437 -30.50 -14.19 -23.09
N LEU A 438 -29.28 -13.70 -23.41
CA LEU A 438 -29.12 -12.43 -24.13
C LEU A 438 -29.60 -12.60 -25.57
N SER A 439 -30.75 -11.99 -25.88
CA SER A 439 -31.41 -12.08 -27.17
C SER A 439 -31.66 -10.72 -27.82
N GLY A 440 -31.42 -9.62 -27.12
CA GLY A 440 -31.54 -8.27 -27.64
C GLY A 440 -30.30 -7.42 -27.29
N MET A 441 -29.85 -6.66 -28.29
CA MET A 441 -28.72 -5.75 -28.13
C MET A 441 -28.94 -4.49 -28.96
N ASP A 442 -28.57 -3.36 -28.37
CA ASP A 442 -28.50 -2.07 -29.05
C ASP A 442 -27.14 -1.41 -28.83
N MET A 443 -26.54 -0.88 -29.92
CA MET A 443 -25.26 -0.15 -29.90
C MET A 443 -25.21 0.85 -31.06
N SER A 444 -24.28 1.84 -30.93
CA SER A 444 -24.05 2.81 -32.01
C SER A 444 -23.48 2.15 -33.26
N ASN A 445 -23.77 2.72 -34.44
CA ASN A 445 -23.23 2.24 -35.71
C ASN A 445 -21.68 2.32 -35.73
N GLU A 446 -21.09 3.37 -35.16
CA GLU A 446 -19.64 3.53 -35.07
C GLU A 446 -18.97 2.38 -34.29
N LEU A 447 -19.55 2.00 -33.13
CA LEU A 447 -19.06 0.88 -32.37
C LEU A 447 -19.21 -0.45 -33.14
N TYR A 448 -20.36 -0.65 -33.79
CA TYR A 448 -20.63 -1.85 -34.59
C TYR A 448 -19.59 -2.02 -35.72
N GLU A 449 -19.38 -0.99 -36.56
CA GLU A 449 -18.41 -1.02 -37.66
C GLU A 449 -16.99 -1.33 -37.16
N LYS A 450 -16.61 -0.71 -36.06
CA LYS A 450 -15.32 -0.99 -35.42
C LYS A 450 -15.17 -2.46 -35.00
N LEU A 451 -16.18 -3.01 -34.30
CA LEU A 451 -16.13 -4.40 -33.83
C LEU A 451 -16.14 -5.42 -34.99
N ILE A 452 -16.83 -5.10 -36.10
CA ILE A 452 -16.78 -5.90 -37.33
C ILE A 452 -15.37 -5.85 -37.94
N SER A 453 -14.79 -4.65 -38.07
CA SER A 453 -13.42 -4.48 -38.65
C SER A 453 -12.35 -5.19 -37.83
N GLU A 454 -12.51 -5.26 -36.53
CA GLU A 454 -11.63 -5.97 -35.59
C GLU A 454 -11.95 -7.46 -35.45
N ASN A 455 -13.00 -7.96 -36.12
CA ASN A 455 -13.49 -9.36 -36.03
C ASN A 455 -13.77 -9.85 -34.59
N LYS A 456 -14.32 -8.98 -33.75
CA LYS A 456 -14.53 -9.20 -32.31
C LYS A 456 -15.92 -9.67 -31.92
N LEU A 457 -16.95 -9.44 -32.74
CA LEU A 457 -18.35 -9.70 -32.35
C LEU A 457 -18.58 -11.16 -31.89
N GLY A 458 -17.99 -12.13 -32.59
CA GLY A 458 -18.13 -13.54 -32.23
C GLY A 458 -17.54 -13.90 -30.87
N ASP A 459 -16.41 -13.31 -30.49
CA ASP A 459 -15.77 -13.55 -29.21
C ASP A 459 -16.49 -12.82 -28.06
N ILE A 460 -16.95 -11.59 -28.29
CA ILE A 460 -17.66 -10.78 -27.29
C ILE A 460 -18.95 -11.44 -26.87
N PHE A 461 -19.73 -11.96 -27.84
CA PHE A 461 -21.08 -12.54 -27.65
C PHE A 461 -21.12 -14.08 -27.81
N MET A 462 -20.00 -14.74 -27.56
CA MET A 462 -19.90 -16.21 -27.63
C MET A 462 -20.95 -16.88 -26.75
N GLU A 463 -21.63 -17.91 -27.26
CA GLU A 463 -22.62 -18.71 -26.53
C GLU A 463 -23.75 -17.86 -25.91
N THR A 464 -24.21 -16.81 -26.61
CA THR A 464 -25.41 -16.05 -26.30
C THR A 464 -26.62 -16.56 -27.15
N ASN A 465 -27.80 -16.11 -26.82
CA ASN A 465 -29.03 -16.40 -27.60
C ASN A 465 -29.34 -15.30 -28.65
N LEU A 466 -28.34 -14.39 -28.85
CA LEU A 466 -28.45 -13.32 -29.83
C LEU A 466 -28.41 -13.89 -31.25
N ASP A 467 -29.42 -13.62 -32.06
CA ASP A 467 -29.39 -13.93 -33.48
C ASP A 467 -28.46 -12.95 -34.21
N MET A 468 -27.18 -13.33 -34.25
CA MET A 468 -26.11 -12.51 -34.85
C MET A 468 -26.38 -12.18 -36.31
N HIS A 469 -27.04 -13.08 -37.05
CA HIS A 469 -27.34 -12.85 -38.47
C HIS A 469 -28.42 -11.77 -38.61
N GLU A 470 -29.49 -11.85 -37.83
CA GLU A 470 -30.58 -10.87 -37.85
C GLU A 470 -30.05 -9.51 -37.33
N PHE A 471 -29.32 -9.51 -36.24
CA PHE A 471 -28.69 -8.30 -35.67
C PHE A 471 -27.78 -7.59 -36.70
N MET A 472 -26.90 -8.31 -37.35
CA MET A 472 -25.98 -7.73 -38.36
C MET A 472 -26.77 -7.16 -39.55
N LYS A 473 -27.85 -7.86 -39.99
CA LYS A 473 -28.70 -7.39 -41.08
C LYS A 473 -29.45 -6.11 -40.71
N GLU A 474 -29.96 -6.03 -39.47
CA GLU A 474 -30.63 -4.83 -38.99
C GLU A 474 -29.65 -3.63 -38.93
N LYS A 475 -28.45 -3.84 -38.41
CA LYS A 475 -27.41 -2.78 -38.36
C LYS A 475 -26.94 -2.33 -39.73
N GLU A 476 -26.75 -3.25 -40.69
CA GLU A 476 -26.41 -2.89 -42.06
C GLU A 476 -27.51 -2.08 -42.73
N GLN A 477 -28.77 -2.32 -42.39
CA GLN A 477 -29.91 -1.55 -42.91
C GLN A 477 -29.95 -0.15 -42.27
N GLU A 478 -29.76 -0.03 -40.95
CA GLU A 478 -29.70 1.26 -40.26
C GLU A 478 -28.58 2.16 -40.80
N ILE A 479 -27.40 1.59 -41.07
CA ILE A 479 -26.30 2.34 -41.69
C ILE A 479 -26.67 2.85 -43.07
N LYS A 480 -27.24 2.00 -43.91
CA LYS A 480 -27.67 2.40 -45.26
C LYS A 480 -28.75 3.48 -45.22
N ASP A 481 -29.68 3.38 -44.30
CA ASP A 481 -30.77 4.38 -44.18
C ASP A 481 -30.20 5.73 -43.68
N SER A 482 -29.19 5.71 -42.79
CA SER A 482 -28.49 6.93 -42.31
C SER A 482 -27.65 7.62 -43.39
N GLU A 483 -27.01 6.86 -44.29
CA GLU A 483 -26.30 7.38 -45.47
C GLU A 483 -27.24 8.04 -46.48
N ILE A 484 -28.47 7.54 -46.61
CA ILE A 484 -29.50 8.12 -47.50
C ILE A 484 -30.07 9.42 -46.92
N GLU A 485 -30.21 9.55 -45.60
CA GLU A 485 -30.73 10.75 -44.95
C GLU A 485 -29.69 11.89 -44.86
N ASN A 486 -28.40 11.60 -44.93
CA ASN A 486 -27.30 12.57 -44.98
C ASN A 486 -26.38 12.28 -46.18
N PRO A 487 -26.77 12.58 -47.43
CA PRO A 487 -25.88 12.49 -48.55
C PRO A 487 -24.74 13.52 -48.36
N ASP A 488 -23.48 13.05 -48.41
CA ASP A 488 -22.29 13.86 -48.26
C ASP A 488 -22.38 15.14 -49.11
N ILE A 489 -22.11 16.29 -48.48
CA ILE A 489 -22.11 17.63 -49.09
C ILE A 489 -20.96 17.81 -50.08
N ASP A 490 -20.14 16.81 -50.32
CA ASP A 490 -18.96 16.88 -51.18
C ASP A 490 -19.23 16.78 -52.68
N ASP A 491 -20.48 16.51 -53.14
CA ASP A 491 -20.85 16.42 -54.58
C ASP A 491 -21.52 17.68 -55.15
N ILE A 492 -21.56 18.84 -54.47
CA ILE A 492 -22.21 20.08 -54.92
C ILE A 492 -21.20 21.15 -55.42
N GLU A 493 -19.91 20.86 -55.57
CA GLU A 493 -18.97 21.81 -56.19
C GLU A 493 -18.41 21.36 -57.56
N GLN A 494 -19.25 20.72 -58.41
CA GLN A 494 -18.92 20.58 -59.83
C GLN A 494 -20.19 20.64 -60.70
N GLU A 495 -20.82 21.82 -60.82
CA GLU A 495 -21.51 22.29 -62.00
C GLU A 495 -21.35 23.80 -62.20
#